data_3f1254ee5eb8cd6f145348c1a1ad3b6c
#
_entry.id   3f1254ee5eb8cd6f145348c1a1ad3b6c
#
_cell.length_a   1.000
_cell.length_b   1.000
_cell.length_c   1.000
_cell.angle_alpha   90.00
_cell.angle_beta   90.00
_cell.angle_gamma   90.00
#
_symmetry.space_group_name_H-M   'P 1'
#
loop_
_entity.id
_entity.type
_entity.pdbx_description
1 polymer ?
#
loop_
_entity_poly.entity_id
_entity_poly.type
_entity_poly.pdbx_seq_one_letter_code
_entity_poly.pdbx_strand_id
1 'polypeptide(L)'
;MSKYFCNSKSSIIQNLIQAVKVMQAASSMISLDNVTKRFGSNEVLKGINLQVQAGEKLVIIGPSGSGKSTLIRLMNGLEEATSGHVSIDGHAMTHRHRAKLNREYSSMVFQQFNLYPHMTVLENLILAPMKLKGVSKEDAVKCAMENLKRVGLEEKANAYPTTLSGGQQQRIAIARALTMKSSIVFFDEPTSALDPEMVKEVLDIMEDLSKDNITMVVVTHEMGFARKVADRMIFCDGGSIVEEGTPEHFFTHPENERTKRFLSKILH
;
A
#
# COMPACT_ATOMS: atom_id res chain seq x y z
N MET A 1 -21.72 -17.79 -48.52
CA MET A 1 -21.27 -18.59 -47.36
C MET A 1 -20.12 -17.98 -46.56
N SER A 2 -19.84 -16.65 -46.59
CA SER A 2 -18.64 -16.07 -45.98
C SER A 2 -18.87 -15.14 -44.76
N LYS A 3 -20.10 -14.93 -44.30
CA LYS A 3 -20.40 -14.03 -43.17
C LYS A 3 -20.50 -14.68 -41.78
N TYR A 4 -20.59 -16.01 -41.71
CA TYR A 4 -20.76 -16.74 -40.44
C TYR A 4 -19.43 -17.13 -39.77
N PHE A 5 -18.29 -17.09 -40.47
CA PHE A 5 -16.98 -17.47 -39.92
C PHE A 5 -16.22 -16.33 -39.21
N CYS A 6 -16.63 -15.08 -39.40
CA CYS A 6 -15.93 -13.94 -38.79
C CYS A 6 -16.40 -13.63 -37.34
N ASN A 7 -17.69 -13.88 -37.03
CA ASN A 7 -18.25 -13.60 -35.71
C ASN A 7 -17.83 -14.62 -34.64
N SER A 8 -17.53 -15.86 -35.00
CA SER A 8 -17.14 -16.88 -34.01
C SER A 8 -15.74 -16.71 -33.48
N LYS A 9 -14.78 -16.23 -34.29
CA LYS A 9 -13.40 -15.99 -33.86
C LYS A 9 -13.30 -14.79 -32.89
N SER A 10 -14.08 -13.74 -33.12
CA SER A 10 -14.11 -12.56 -32.25
C SER A 10 -14.69 -12.89 -30.87
N SER A 11 -15.75 -13.71 -30.78
CA SER A 11 -16.32 -14.12 -29.49
C SER A 11 -15.42 -15.08 -28.73
N ILE A 12 -14.71 -15.98 -29.41
CA ILE A 12 -13.74 -16.90 -28.79
C ILE A 12 -12.54 -16.10 -28.20
N ILE A 13 -12.04 -15.13 -28.97
CA ILE A 13 -10.94 -14.27 -28.51
C ILE A 13 -11.40 -13.42 -27.31
N GLN A 14 -12.58 -12.84 -27.33
CA GLN A 14 -13.15 -12.11 -26.21
C GLN A 14 -13.34 -12.99 -24.97
N ASN A 15 -13.84 -14.21 -25.15
CA ASN A 15 -13.99 -15.17 -24.04
C ASN A 15 -12.64 -15.62 -23.49
N LEU A 16 -11.60 -15.81 -24.31
CA LEU A 16 -10.26 -16.12 -23.90
C LEU A 16 -9.62 -14.94 -23.14
N ILE A 17 -9.77 -13.72 -23.62
CA ILE A 17 -9.30 -12.51 -22.94
C ILE A 17 -10.00 -12.36 -21.59
N GLN A 18 -11.31 -12.60 -21.54
CA GLN A 18 -12.07 -12.57 -20.30
C GLN A 18 -11.64 -13.68 -19.32
N ALA A 19 -11.42 -14.90 -19.82
CA ALA A 19 -10.94 -16.02 -19.02
C ALA A 19 -9.53 -15.77 -18.47
N VAL A 20 -8.61 -15.20 -19.28
CA VAL A 20 -7.26 -14.81 -18.83
C VAL A 20 -7.34 -13.69 -17.79
N LYS A 21 -8.19 -12.68 -17.97
CA LYS A 21 -8.42 -11.64 -16.96
C LYS A 21 -8.99 -12.20 -15.66
N VAL A 22 -9.91 -13.15 -15.73
CA VAL A 22 -10.48 -13.82 -14.54
C VAL A 22 -9.41 -14.69 -13.86
N MET A 23 -8.58 -15.41 -14.60
CA MET A 23 -7.47 -16.18 -14.02
C MET A 23 -6.39 -15.29 -13.40
N GLN A 24 -6.04 -14.15 -14.02
CA GLN A 24 -5.12 -13.17 -13.47
C GLN A 24 -5.70 -12.47 -12.23
N ALA A 25 -7.00 -12.16 -12.24
CA ALA A 25 -7.68 -11.61 -11.06
C ALA A 25 -7.76 -12.63 -9.91
N ALA A 26 -7.85 -13.92 -10.20
CA ALA A 26 -7.83 -14.98 -9.18
C ALA A 26 -6.46 -15.19 -8.54
N SER A 27 -5.37 -14.65 -9.10
CA SER A 27 -4.01 -14.72 -8.56
C SER A 27 -3.53 -13.41 -7.92
N SER A 28 -4.28 -12.30 -8.09
CA SER A 28 -3.88 -11.01 -7.56
C SER A 28 -4.28 -10.84 -6.08
N MET A 29 -3.34 -10.33 -5.26
CA MET A 29 -3.60 -10.02 -3.85
C MET A 29 -4.55 -8.82 -3.70
N ILE A 30 -4.43 -7.80 -4.59
CA ILE A 30 -5.32 -6.64 -4.64
C ILE A 30 -5.75 -6.44 -6.10
N SER A 31 -7.04 -6.21 -6.34
CA SER A 31 -7.56 -5.87 -7.67
C SER A 31 -8.52 -4.68 -7.59
N LEU A 32 -8.30 -3.71 -8.47
CA LEU A 32 -9.20 -2.58 -8.74
C LEU A 32 -9.67 -2.69 -10.19
N ASP A 33 -10.98 -2.66 -10.39
CA ASP A 33 -11.60 -2.69 -11.71
C ASP A 33 -12.51 -1.48 -11.90
N ASN A 34 -12.10 -0.58 -12.79
CA ASN A 34 -12.76 0.68 -13.16
C ASN A 34 -13.21 1.51 -11.94
N VAL A 35 -12.32 1.64 -10.95
CA VAL A 35 -12.62 2.27 -9.65
C VAL A 35 -12.63 3.79 -9.79
N THR A 36 -13.75 4.41 -9.38
CA THR A 36 -13.84 5.87 -9.24
C THR A 36 -14.05 6.29 -7.79
N LYS A 37 -13.62 7.49 -7.44
CA LYS A 37 -13.90 8.10 -6.14
C LYS A 37 -14.24 9.56 -6.28
N ARG A 38 -15.38 9.94 -5.69
CA ARG A 38 -15.84 11.32 -5.60
C ARG A 38 -16.02 11.73 -4.13
N PHE A 39 -15.70 12.98 -3.84
CA PHE A 39 -16.06 13.67 -2.60
C PHE A 39 -16.91 14.88 -2.97
N GLY A 40 -18.21 14.77 -2.77
CA GLY A 40 -19.17 15.74 -3.31
C GLY A 40 -19.10 15.79 -4.84
N SER A 41 -18.88 16.97 -5.40
CA SER A 41 -18.72 17.18 -6.86
C SER A 41 -17.30 16.90 -7.37
N ASN A 42 -16.31 16.77 -6.48
CA ASN A 42 -14.92 16.57 -6.87
C ASN A 42 -14.61 15.09 -7.13
N GLU A 43 -14.23 14.76 -8.37
CA GLU A 43 -13.80 13.40 -8.76
C GLU A 43 -12.28 13.28 -8.59
N VAL A 44 -11.88 12.53 -7.55
CA VAL A 44 -10.49 12.36 -7.13
C VAL A 44 -9.82 11.20 -7.84
N LEU A 45 -10.56 10.10 -8.10
CA LEU A 45 -10.07 8.97 -8.89
C LEU A 45 -11.02 8.68 -10.05
N LYS A 46 -10.44 8.40 -11.24
CA LYS A 46 -11.14 8.38 -12.53
C LYS A 46 -10.93 7.05 -13.24
N GLY A 47 -11.66 6.00 -12.85
CA GLY A 47 -11.62 4.71 -13.54
C GLY A 47 -10.29 3.97 -13.40
N ILE A 48 -9.82 3.82 -12.17
CA ILE A 48 -8.56 3.13 -11.87
C ILE A 48 -8.70 1.62 -12.12
N ASN A 49 -7.79 1.08 -12.93
CA ASN A 49 -7.58 -0.35 -13.11
C ASN A 49 -6.17 -0.68 -12.62
N LEU A 50 -6.06 -1.57 -11.63
CA LEU A 50 -4.78 -1.95 -11.03
C LEU A 50 -4.88 -3.33 -10.42
N GLN A 51 -3.83 -4.13 -10.59
CA GLN A 51 -3.67 -5.42 -9.91
C GLN A 51 -2.34 -5.43 -9.19
N VAL A 52 -2.30 -5.95 -7.96
CA VAL A 52 -1.08 -6.12 -7.17
C VAL A 52 -0.96 -7.60 -6.83
N GLN A 53 0.20 -8.19 -7.12
CA GLN A 53 0.46 -9.60 -6.87
C GLN A 53 0.85 -9.85 -5.41
N ALA A 54 0.67 -11.09 -4.94
CA ALA A 54 1.17 -11.48 -3.62
C ALA A 54 2.70 -11.36 -3.55
N GLY A 55 3.20 -10.73 -2.49
CA GLY A 55 4.63 -10.47 -2.28
C GLY A 55 5.20 -9.30 -3.08
N GLU A 56 4.41 -8.65 -3.96
CA GLU A 56 4.86 -7.53 -4.79
C GLU A 56 5.10 -6.26 -3.94
N LYS A 57 6.14 -5.49 -4.31
CA LYS A 57 6.43 -4.15 -3.78
C LYS A 57 6.04 -3.11 -4.83
N LEU A 58 4.81 -2.62 -4.73
CA LEU A 58 4.28 -1.57 -5.59
C LEU A 58 4.58 -0.20 -5.00
N VAL A 59 5.25 0.67 -5.75
CA VAL A 59 5.47 2.06 -5.36
C VAL A 59 4.60 3.00 -6.20
N ILE A 60 3.90 3.91 -5.52
CA ILE A 60 3.01 4.91 -6.11
C ILE A 60 3.65 6.28 -5.97
N ILE A 61 3.93 6.94 -7.09
CA ILE A 61 4.50 8.27 -7.15
C ILE A 61 3.55 9.24 -7.87
N GLY A 62 3.78 10.54 -7.71
CA GLY A 62 2.99 11.59 -8.37
C GLY A 62 2.89 12.86 -7.54
N PRO A 63 2.43 13.97 -8.13
CA PRO A 63 2.32 15.25 -7.44
C PRO A 63 1.31 15.21 -6.28
N SER A 64 1.42 16.19 -5.37
CA SER A 64 0.42 16.38 -4.31
C SER A 64 -0.96 16.61 -4.93
N GLY A 65 -2.00 16.02 -4.33
CA GLY A 65 -3.37 16.11 -4.83
C GLY A 65 -3.71 15.21 -6.03
N SER A 66 -2.79 14.35 -6.50
CA SER A 66 -3.06 13.42 -7.61
C SER A 66 -3.95 12.22 -7.26
N GLY A 67 -4.33 12.05 -5.98
CA GLY A 67 -5.21 10.99 -5.52
C GLY A 67 -4.50 9.78 -4.89
N LYS A 68 -3.16 9.78 -4.70
CA LYS A 68 -2.37 8.66 -4.17
C LYS A 68 -2.87 8.16 -2.81
N SER A 69 -3.03 9.07 -1.84
CA SER A 69 -3.54 8.70 -0.50
C SER A 69 -4.99 8.19 -0.54
N THR A 70 -5.81 8.70 -1.46
CA THR A 70 -7.16 8.17 -1.68
C THR A 70 -7.12 6.77 -2.27
N LEU A 71 -6.23 6.54 -3.24
CA LEU A 71 -6.03 5.25 -3.88
C LEU A 71 -5.61 4.17 -2.87
N ILE A 72 -4.58 4.45 -2.06
CA ILE A 72 -4.08 3.50 -1.06
C ILE A 72 -5.13 3.23 0.02
N ARG A 73 -5.94 4.23 0.43
CA ARG A 73 -7.03 4.07 1.39
C ARG A 73 -8.19 3.25 0.84
N LEU A 74 -8.47 3.35 -0.46
CA LEU A 74 -9.44 2.48 -1.14
C LEU A 74 -8.95 1.03 -1.15
N MET A 75 -7.70 0.78 -1.52
CA MET A 75 -7.11 -0.55 -1.48
C MET A 75 -7.15 -1.17 -0.08
N ASN A 76 -6.93 -0.36 0.96
CA ASN A 76 -6.97 -0.79 2.35
C ASN A 76 -8.41 -0.87 2.92
N GLY A 77 -9.44 -0.44 2.18
CA GLY A 77 -10.83 -0.42 2.66
C GLY A 77 -11.14 0.65 3.71
N LEU A 78 -10.26 1.62 3.93
CA LEU A 78 -10.54 2.80 4.76
C LEU A 78 -11.51 3.76 4.06
N GLU A 79 -11.41 3.83 2.73
CA GLU A 79 -12.35 4.54 1.87
C GLU A 79 -13.19 3.56 1.07
N GLU A 80 -14.35 4.00 0.62
CA GLU A 80 -15.25 3.25 -0.24
C GLU A 80 -15.26 3.84 -1.66
N ALA A 81 -15.20 2.98 -2.68
CA ALA A 81 -15.31 3.43 -4.06
C ALA A 81 -16.69 4.02 -4.35
N THR A 82 -16.75 5.06 -5.17
CA THR A 82 -18.03 5.60 -5.67
C THR A 82 -18.61 4.67 -6.74
N SER A 83 -17.76 4.10 -7.59
CA SER A 83 -18.13 3.05 -8.56
C SER A 83 -16.92 2.15 -8.84
N GLY A 84 -17.16 1.05 -9.54
CA GLY A 84 -16.14 0.03 -9.80
C GLY A 84 -16.01 -0.98 -8.66
N HIS A 85 -15.04 -1.87 -8.77
CA HIS A 85 -14.86 -2.97 -7.82
C HIS A 85 -13.46 -3.01 -7.25
N VAL A 86 -13.37 -3.20 -5.93
CA VAL A 86 -12.11 -3.44 -5.21
C VAL A 86 -12.20 -4.83 -4.59
N SER A 87 -11.15 -5.64 -4.71
CA SER A 87 -11.05 -6.92 -4.02
C SER A 87 -9.67 -7.13 -3.41
N ILE A 88 -9.64 -7.90 -2.32
CA ILE A 88 -8.41 -8.40 -1.67
C ILE A 88 -8.51 -9.92 -1.63
N ASP A 89 -7.49 -10.61 -2.11
CA ASP A 89 -7.41 -12.08 -2.15
C ASP A 89 -8.69 -12.70 -2.74
N GLY A 90 -9.18 -12.13 -3.85
CA GLY A 90 -10.43 -12.54 -4.51
C GLY A 90 -11.73 -12.15 -3.79
N HIS A 91 -11.65 -11.59 -2.58
CA HIS A 91 -12.83 -11.18 -1.80
C HIS A 91 -13.22 -9.74 -2.08
N ALA A 92 -14.45 -9.51 -2.53
CA ALA A 92 -14.95 -8.16 -2.84
C ALA A 92 -15.03 -7.29 -1.57
N MET A 93 -14.41 -6.11 -1.64
CA MET A 93 -14.37 -5.12 -0.56
C MET A 93 -15.64 -4.27 -0.55
N THR A 94 -16.73 -4.86 -0.07
CA THR A 94 -18.02 -4.20 0.06
C THR A 94 -18.13 -3.47 1.41
N HIS A 95 -19.08 -2.55 1.53
CA HIS A 95 -19.37 -1.83 2.79
C HIS A 95 -19.47 -2.78 4.00
N ARG A 96 -20.09 -3.95 3.84
CA ARG A 96 -20.28 -4.94 4.93
C ARG A 96 -19.02 -5.71 5.29
N HIS A 97 -18.15 -5.98 4.31
CA HIS A 97 -17.00 -6.88 4.47
C HIS A 97 -15.66 -6.15 4.62
N ARG A 98 -15.56 -4.88 4.21
CA ARG A 98 -14.29 -4.13 4.21
C ARG A 98 -13.55 -4.12 5.55
N ALA A 99 -14.29 -3.91 6.65
CA ALA A 99 -13.67 -3.88 7.98
C ALA A 99 -13.13 -5.25 8.41
N LYS A 100 -13.77 -6.35 7.98
CA LYS A 100 -13.27 -7.71 8.22
C LYS A 100 -12.04 -7.98 7.37
N LEU A 101 -12.10 -7.72 6.07
CA LEU A 101 -10.99 -7.95 5.13
C LEU A 101 -9.77 -7.09 5.51
N ASN A 102 -9.98 -5.83 5.88
CA ASN A 102 -8.89 -4.98 6.38
C ASN A 102 -8.18 -5.63 7.58
N ARG A 103 -8.92 -6.06 8.59
CA ARG A 103 -8.34 -6.69 9.79
C ARG A 103 -7.61 -8.00 9.50
N GLU A 104 -8.10 -8.76 8.52
CA GLU A 104 -7.57 -10.06 8.18
C GLU A 104 -6.30 -9.97 7.32
N TYR A 105 -6.32 -9.14 6.29
CA TYR A 105 -5.30 -9.13 5.24
C TYR A 105 -4.33 -7.96 5.31
N SER A 106 -4.68 -6.83 5.92
CA SER A 106 -3.90 -5.61 5.75
C SER A 106 -3.57 -4.87 7.03
N SER A 107 -2.47 -4.14 6.98
CA SER A 107 -2.07 -3.14 7.98
C SER A 107 -1.66 -1.87 7.25
N MET A 108 -1.71 -0.72 7.93
CA MET A 108 -1.36 0.56 7.35
C MET A 108 -0.48 1.39 8.28
N VAL A 109 0.57 1.95 7.69
CA VAL A 109 1.45 2.95 8.28
C VAL A 109 1.12 4.29 7.63
N PHE A 110 0.77 5.26 8.45
CA PHE A 110 0.33 6.59 7.99
C PHE A 110 1.47 7.60 8.05
N GLN A 111 1.29 8.71 7.36
CA GLN A 111 2.14 9.89 7.46
C GLN A 111 2.24 10.42 8.89
N GLN A 112 1.09 10.50 9.60
CA GLN A 112 1.05 10.72 11.04
C GLN A 112 1.13 9.36 11.74
N PHE A 113 1.90 9.25 12.80
CA PHE A 113 2.23 7.98 13.45
C PHE A 113 1.00 7.25 14.01
N ASN A 114 -0.04 8.00 14.40
CA ASN A 114 -1.32 7.50 14.91
C ASN A 114 -1.17 6.50 16.08
N LEU A 115 -0.15 6.71 16.92
CA LEU A 115 0.01 5.96 18.16
C LEU A 115 -0.97 6.48 19.22
N TYR A 116 -1.45 5.57 20.08
CA TYR A 116 -2.28 5.94 21.22
C TYR A 116 -1.41 6.59 22.30
N PRO A 117 -1.52 7.91 22.56
CA PRO A 117 -0.59 8.62 23.42
C PRO A 117 -0.68 8.26 24.91
N HIS A 118 -1.82 7.69 25.31
CA HIS A 118 -2.11 7.25 26.68
C HIS A 118 -1.74 5.78 26.96
N MET A 119 -1.17 5.10 25.99
CA MET A 119 -0.71 3.72 26.07
C MET A 119 0.80 3.66 25.86
N THR A 120 1.47 2.72 26.53
CA THR A 120 2.88 2.44 26.28
C THR A 120 3.11 1.94 24.85
N VAL A 121 4.35 1.94 24.41
CA VAL A 121 4.75 1.36 23.12
C VAL A 121 4.29 -0.09 23.00
N LEU A 122 4.57 -0.92 23.99
CA LEU A 122 4.16 -2.31 24.00
C LEU A 122 2.64 -2.48 23.89
N GLU A 123 1.88 -1.70 24.67
CA GLU A 123 0.41 -1.72 24.61
C GLU A 123 -0.13 -1.32 23.25
N ASN A 124 0.49 -0.34 22.58
CA ASN A 124 0.16 0.05 21.21
C ASN A 124 0.32 -1.12 20.22
N LEU A 125 1.35 -1.95 20.39
CA LEU A 125 1.61 -3.06 19.49
C LEU A 125 0.68 -4.25 19.73
N ILE A 126 0.40 -4.59 21.00
CA ILE A 126 -0.34 -5.82 21.35
C ILE A 126 -1.86 -5.66 21.30
N LEU A 127 -2.38 -4.43 21.38
CA LEU A 127 -3.82 -4.17 21.47
C LEU A 127 -4.61 -4.81 20.32
N ALA A 128 -4.21 -4.52 19.09
CA ALA A 128 -4.95 -4.98 17.92
C ALA A 128 -4.86 -6.50 17.70
N PRO A 129 -3.70 -7.17 17.77
CA PRO A 129 -3.62 -8.62 17.69
C PRO A 129 -4.51 -9.33 18.72
N MET A 130 -4.49 -8.87 19.98
CA MET A 130 -5.31 -9.44 21.04
C MET A 130 -6.80 -9.23 20.81
N LYS A 131 -7.22 -8.00 20.47
CA LYS A 131 -8.64 -7.63 20.36
C LYS A 131 -9.28 -8.08 19.05
N LEU A 132 -8.54 -8.09 17.96
CA LEU A 132 -9.09 -8.32 16.62
C LEU A 132 -8.81 -9.73 16.08
N LYS A 133 -7.70 -10.36 16.49
CA LYS A 133 -7.31 -11.71 16.03
C LYS A 133 -7.35 -12.76 17.13
N GLY A 134 -7.71 -12.38 18.38
CA GLY A 134 -7.81 -13.32 19.51
C GLY A 134 -6.46 -13.93 19.95
N VAL A 135 -5.34 -13.28 19.60
CA VAL A 135 -3.99 -13.74 19.97
C VAL A 135 -3.84 -13.66 21.50
N SER A 136 -3.21 -14.66 22.12
CA SER A 136 -2.90 -14.63 23.55
C SER A 136 -2.01 -13.44 23.92
N LYS A 137 -2.06 -12.98 25.17
CA LYS A 137 -1.20 -11.87 25.61
C LYS A 137 0.28 -12.24 25.50
N GLU A 138 0.63 -13.46 25.86
CA GLU A 138 1.98 -13.98 25.80
C GLU A 138 2.53 -13.96 24.37
N ASP A 139 1.77 -14.49 23.41
CA ASP A 139 2.16 -14.53 22.00
C ASP A 139 2.21 -13.11 21.37
N ALA A 140 1.26 -12.24 21.75
CA ALA A 140 1.23 -10.86 21.29
C ALA A 140 2.47 -10.08 21.79
N VAL A 141 2.84 -10.23 23.08
CA VAL A 141 4.02 -9.62 23.68
C VAL A 141 5.29 -10.15 23.02
N LYS A 142 5.42 -11.46 22.84
CA LYS A 142 6.57 -12.07 22.15
C LYS A 142 6.74 -11.48 20.76
N CYS A 143 5.69 -11.47 19.94
CA CYS A 143 5.72 -10.93 18.59
C CYS A 143 6.02 -9.42 18.58
N ALA A 144 5.46 -8.64 19.53
CA ALA A 144 5.72 -7.23 19.67
C ALA A 144 7.19 -6.94 20.00
N MET A 145 7.79 -7.69 20.93
CA MET A 145 9.19 -7.53 21.29
C MET A 145 10.15 -7.89 20.14
N GLU A 146 9.84 -8.96 19.39
CA GLU A 146 10.58 -9.30 18.15
C GLU A 146 10.55 -8.15 17.13
N ASN A 147 9.39 -7.53 16.92
CA ASN A 147 9.26 -6.39 16.00
C ASN A 147 9.91 -5.12 16.54
N LEU A 148 9.85 -4.85 17.87
CA LEU A 148 10.57 -3.74 18.49
C LEU A 148 12.08 -3.88 18.34
N LYS A 149 12.60 -5.09 18.51
CA LYS A 149 14.01 -5.38 18.24
C LYS A 149 14.38 -5.15 16.79
N ARG A 150 13.52 -5.55 15.84
CA ARG A 150 13.73 -5.35 14.41
C ARG A 150 13.83 -3.87 14.03
N VAL A 151 13.06 -3.00 14.70
CA VAL A 151 13.12 -1.55 14.49
C VAL A 151 14.11 -0.84 15.42
N GLY A 152 14.90 -1.57 16.22
CA GLY A 152 15.95 -1.04 17.11
C GLY A 152 15.41 -0.23 18.30
N LEU A 153 14.23 -0.60 18.84
CA LEU A 153 13.54 0.13 19.92
C LEU A 153 13.02 -0.79 21.03
N GLU A 154 13.68 -1.93 21.25
CA GLU A 154 13.29 -2.92 22.28
C GLU A 154 13.24 -2.29 23.68
N GLU A 155 14.22 -1.44 24.02
CA GLU A 155 14.32 -0.76 25.31
C GLU A 155 13.22 0.29 25.55
N LYS A 156 12.48 0.68 24.50
CA LYS A 156 11.37 1.64 24.56
C LYS A 156 10.00 1.00 24.79
N ALA A 157 9.92 -0.31 25.03
CA ALA A 157 8.65 -1.03 25.20
C ALA A 157 7.71 -0.40 26.23
N ASN A 158 8.25 0.11 27.34
CA ASN A 158 7.50 0.73 28.43
C ASN A 158 7.40 2.27 28.32
N ALA A 159 7.99 2.88 27.30
CA ALA A 159 7.89 4.32 27.08
C ALA A 159 6.51 4.71 26.51
N TYR A 160 6.14 5.98 26.69
CA TYR A 160 4.94 6.56 26.06
C TYR A 160 5.31 7.27 24.75
N PRO A 161 4.45 7.26 23.72
CA PRO A 161 4.72 7.91 22.44
C PRO A 161 5.15 9.38 22.55
N THR A 162 4.59 10.12 23.49
CA THR A 162 4.88 11.54 23.73
C THR A 162 6.33 11.83 24.16
N THR A 163 7.05 10.82 24.62
CA THR A 163 8.46 10.95 25.05
C THR A 163 9.46 10.58 23.95
N LEU A 164 8.98 10.25 22.75
CA LEU A 164 9.76 9.71 21.66
C LEU A 164 9.89 10.72 20.51
N SER A 165 11.02 10.68 19.79
CA SER A 165 11.20 11.46 18.57
C SER A 165 10.25 11.03 17.47
N GLY A 166 10.03 11.86 16.45
CA GLY A 166 9.17 11.52 15.30
C GLY A 166 9.62 10.25 14.58
N GLY A 167 10.93 10.08 14.34
CA GLY A 167 11.48 8.87 13.74
C GLY A 167 11.27 7.62 14.60
N GLN A 168 11.40 7.73 15.94
CA GLN A 168 11.11 6.63 16.86
C GLN A 168 9.62 6.28 16.82
N GLN A 169 8.71 7.27 16.83
CA GLN A 169 7.28 7.03 16.73
C GLN A 169 6.91 6.35 15.40
N GLN A 170 7.52 6.74 14.28
CA GLN A 170 7.28 6.12 12.99
C GLN A 170 7.78 4.67 12.95
N ARG A 171 8.96 4.39 13.49
CA ARG A 171 9.47 3.03 13.60
C ARG A 171 8.57 2.14 14.46
N ILE A 172 7.99 2.68 15.53
CA ILE A 172 6.99 1.99 16.35
C ILE A 172 5.68 1.77 15.57
N ALA A 173 5.23 2.74 14.76
CA ALA A 173 4.06 2.56 13.91
C ALA A 173 4.27 1.43 12.88
N ILE A 174 5.48 1.29 12.34
CA ILE A 174 5.88 0.17 11.49
C ILE A 174 5.85 -1.15 12.30
N ALA A 175 6.49 -1.20 13.47
CA ALA A 175 6.48 -2.39 14.34
C ALA A 175 5.06 -2.81 14.71
N ARG A 176 4.15 -1.85 14.97
CA ARG A 176 2.72 -2.11 15.22
C ARG A 176 2.04 -2.77 14.01
N ALA A 177 2.30 -2.26 12.80
CA ALA A 177 1.75 -2.86 11.58
C ALA A 177 2.24 -4.30 11.38
N LEU A 178 3.52 -4.58 11.63
CA LEU A 178 4.11 -5.91 11.52
C LEU A 178 3.57 -6.90 12.57
N THR A 179 3.29 -6.42 13.78
CA THR A 179 2.75 -7.26 14.88
C THR A 179 1.37 -7.82 14.53
N MET A 180 0.66 -7.21 13.60
CA MET A 180 -0.59 -7.74 13.04
C MET A 180 -0.39 -8.98 12.15
N LYS A 181 0.83 -9.27 11.66
CA LYS A 181 1.12 -10.37 10.73
C LYS A 181 0.18 -10.39 9.53
N SER A 182 -0.05 -9.23 8.93
CA SER A 182 -0.90 -9.07 7.75
C SER A 182 -0.14 -9.43 6.48
N SER A 183 -0.85 -9.94 5.47
CA SER A 183 -0.27 -10.28 4.15
C SER A 183 0.10 -9.05 3.33
N ILE A 184 -0.54 -7.91 3.65
CA ILE A 184 -0.34 -6.64 2.95
C ILE A 184 0.00 -5.55 3.97
N VAL A 185 1.05 -4.76 3.69
CA VAL A 185 1.35 -3.54 4.46
C VAL A 185 1.31 -2.34 3.52
N PHE A 186 0.45 -1.40 3.85
CA PHE A 186 0.32 -0.12 3.16
C PHE A 186 1.13 0.95 3.86
N PHE A 187 1.82 1.81 3.08
CA PHE A 187 2.59 2.94 3.59
C PHE A 187 2.14 4.22 2.86
N ASP A 188 1.50 5.14 3.58
CA ASP A 188 1.03 6.44 3.04
C ASP A 188 2.00 7.54 3.47
N GLU A 189 2.99 7.84 2.64
CA GLU A 189 4.03 8.86 2.85
C GLU A 189 4.71 8.75 4.23
N PRO A 190 5.32 7.61 4.59
CA PRO A 190 5.76 7.33 5.95
C PRO A 190 6.91 8.21 6.46
N THR A 191 7.56 9.00 5.58
CA THR A 191 8.70 9.86 5.91
C THR A 191 8.38 11.34 5.86
N SER A 192 7.22 11.75 5.32
CA SER A 192 6.92 13.15 5.02
C SER A 192 6.72 14.06 6.26
N ALA A 193 6.49 13.46 7.44
CA ALA A 193 6.36 14.18 8.71
C ALA A 193 7.66 14.13 9.56
N LEU A 194 8.79 13.69 8.98
CA LEU A 194 10.05 13.49 9.68
C LEU A 194 11.09 14.52 9.27
N ASP A 195 11.97 14.84 10.23
CA ASP A 195 13.18 15.59 9.93
C ASP A 195 14.12 14.76 9.05
N PRO A 196 14.89 15.38 8.14
CA PRO A 196 15.75 14.68 7.18
C PRO A 196 16.71 13.67 7.81
N GLU A 197 17.21 13.95 9.03
CA GLU A 197 18.12 13.06 9.76
C GLU A 197 17.45 11.73 10.14
N MET A 198 16.12 11.73 10.34
CA MET A 198 15.35 10.54 10.77
C MET A 198 14.81 9.73 9.59
N VAL A 199 14.74 10.32 8.40
CA VAL A 199 14.20 9.68 7.18
C VAL A 199 14.97 8.41 6.86
N LYS A 200 16.30 8.46 6.91
CA LYS A 200 17.16 7.33 6.57
C LYS A 200 16.87 6.09 7.43
N GLU A 201 16.74 6.26 8.74
CA GLU A 201 16.48 5.14 9.67
C GLU A 201 15.16 4.42 9.34
N VAL A 202 14.13 5.18 8.95
CA VAL A 202 12.82 4.62 8.56
C VAL A 202 12.92 3.89 7.22
N LEU A 203 13.61 4.49 6.24
CA LEU A 203 13.81 3.86 4.93
C LEU A 203 14.64 2.59 5.01
N ASP A 204 15.70 2.55 5.84
CA ASP A 204 16.53 1.35 6.04
C ASP A 204 15.68 0.17 6.59
N ILE A 205 14.75 0.46 7.51
CA ILE A 205 13.80 -0.55 8.01
C ILE A 205 12.85 -1.01 6.90
N MET A 206 12.32 -0.09 6.10
CA MET A 206 11.42 -0.44 4.99
C MET A 206 12.16 -1.23 3.88
N GLU A 207 13.43 -0.91 3.60
CA GLU A 207 14.30 -1.70 2.71
C GLU A 207 14.52 -3.12 3.27
N ASP A 208 14.70 -3.27 4.58
CA ASP A 208 14.80 -4.60 5.19
C ASP A 208 13.48 -5.38 5.09
N LEU A 209 12.36 -4.74 5.35
CA LEU A 209 11.03 -5.33 5.20
C LEU A 209 10.72 -5.78 3.78
N SER A 210 11.25 -5.10 2.77
CA SER A 210 11.02 -5.47 1.37
C SER A 210 11.61 -6.82 0.99
N LYS A 211 12.56 -7.34 1.76
CA LYS A 211 13.15 -8.67 1.57
C LYS A 211 12.23 -9.79 2.04
N ASP A 212 11.24 -9.47 2.88
CA ASP A 212 10.25 -10.43 3.31
C ASP A 212 9.23 -10.71 2.20
N ASN A 213 8.58 -11.87 2.28
CA ASN A 213 7.49 -12.22 1.36
C ASN A 213 6.15 -11.55 1.77
N ILE A 214 6.18 -10.22 1.98
CA ILE A 214 5.01 -9.41 2.33
C ILE A 214 4.67 -8.52 1.13
N THR A 215 3.41 -8.42 0.77
CA THR A 215 2.96 -7.43 -0.23
C THR A 215 3.08 -6.04 0.35
N MET A 216 3.78 -5.13 -0.33
CA MET A 216 3.91 -3.74 0.11
C MET A 216 3.34 -2.80 -0.95
N VAL A 217 2.50 -1.87 -0.52
CA VAL A 217 2.05 -0.75 -1.37
C VAL A 217 2.50 0.54 -0.70
N VAL A 218 3.37 1.29 -1.37
CA VAL A 218 4.07 2.43 -0.77
C VAL A 218 3.81 3.69 -1.59
N VAL A 219 3.21 4.70 -0.97
CA VAL A 219 3.19 6.07 -1.49
C VAL A 219 4.39 6.81 -0.91
N THR A 220 5.27 7.32 -1.77
CA THR A 220 6.49 8.01 -1.32
C THR A 220 6.98 9.06 -2.32
N HIS A 221 7.76 10.01 -1.80
CA HIS A 221 8.57 10.95 -2.58
C HIS A 221 10.06 10.59 -2.56
N GLU A 222 10.45 9.52 -1.85
CA GLU A 222 11.83 9.05 -1.71
C GLU A 222 12.23 8.21 -2.93
N MET A 223 12.73 8.86 -3.98
CA MET A 223 13.05 8.18 -5.26
C MET A 223 14.20 7.18 -5.13
N GLY A 224 15.18 7.45 -4.27
CA GLY A 224 16.27 6.52 -3.98
C GLY A 224 15.77 5.20 -3.38
N PHE A 225 14.82 5.27 -2.45
CA PHE A 225 14.14 4.11 -1.88
C PHE A 225 13.28 3.39 -2.94
N ALA A 226 12.45 4.14 -3.69
CA ALA A 226 11.61 3.58 -4.75
C ALA A 226 12.43 2.75 -5.75
N ARG A 227 13.60 3.27 -6.18
CA ARG A 227 14.49 2.58 -7.12
C ARG A 227 15.05 1.26 -6.59
N LYS A 228 15.31 1.18 -5.27
CA LYS A 228 15.91 0.00 -4.65
C LYS A 228 14.90 -1.10 -4.33
N VAL A 229 13.69 -0.71 -3.97
CA VAL A 229 12.73 -1.61 -3.31
C VAL A 229 11.58 -2.03 -4.23
N ALA A 230 11.17 -1.17 -5.17
CA ALA A 230 10.01 -1.46 -5.99
C ALA A 230 10.27 -2.59 -6.99
N ASP A 231 9.32 -3.53 -7.06
CA ASP A 231 9.21 -4.44 -8.20
C ASP A 231 8.55 -3.74 -9.38
N ARG A 232 7.57 -2.88 -9.07
CA ARG A 232 6.82 -2.07 -10.03
C ARG A 232 6.48 -0.70 -9.43
N MET A 233 6.44 0.30 -10.31
CA MET A 233 6.06 1.66 -9.98
C MET A 233 4.87 2.10 -10.82
N ILE A 234 4.02 2.96 -10.25
CA ILE A 234 2.97 3.67 -10.97
C ILE A 234 3.08 5.17 -10.72
N PHE A 235 2.87 5.95 -11.77
CA PHE A 235 2.78 7.41 -11.70
C PHE A 235 1.32 7.84 -11.79
N CYS A 236 0.84 8.50 -10.73
CA CYS A 236 -0.51 9.03 -10.64
C CYS A 236 -0.53 10.52 -10.89
N ASP A 237 -1.38 10.99 -11.81
CA ASP A 237 -1.64 12.41 -12.02
C ASP A 237 -3.11 12.64 -12.38
N GLY A 238 -3.72 13.73 -11.86
CA GLY A 238 -5.09 14.12 -12.14
C GLY A 238 -6.15 13.06 -11.86
N GLY A 239 -5.89 12.13 -10.92
CA GLY A 239 -6.81 11.06 -10.53
C GLY A 239 -6.74 9.79 -11.39
N SER A 240 -5.73 9.66 -12.24
CA SER A 240 -5.54 8.50 -13.12
C SER A 240 -4.12 7.93 -12.98
N ILE A 241 -3.95 6.65 -13.29
CA ILE A 241 -2.62 6.06 -13.50
C ILE A 241 -2.18 6.46 -14.91
N VAL A 242 -1.11 7.25 -15.00
CA VAL A 242 -0.62 7.82 -16.26
C VAL A 242 0.47 6.96 -16.87
N GLU A 243 1.29 6.33 -16.02
CA GLU A 243 2.37 5.46 -16.43
C GLU A 243 2.60 4.37 -15.39
N GLU A 244 2.99 3.19 -15.86
CA GLU A 244 3.26 2.00 -15.07
C GLU A 244 4.47 1.28 -15.66
N GLY A 245 5.38 0.79 -14.81
CA GLY A 245 6.58 0.10 -15.28
C GLY A 245 7.51 -0.32 -14.15
N THR A 246 8.66 -0.86 -14.52
CA THR A 246 9.73 -1.18 -13.57
C THR A 246 10.44 0.09 -13.09
N PRO A 247 11.16 0.04 -11.95
CA PRO A 247 12.01 1.17 -11.54
C PRO A 247 12.98 1.61 -12.63
N GLU A 248 13.61 0.67 -13.33
CA GLU A 248 14.53 0.99 -14.41
C GLU A 248 13.85 1.81 -15.52
N HIS A 249 12.64 1.42 -15.95
CA HIS A 249 11.86 2.17 -16.93
C HIS A 249 11.66 3.62 -16.48
N PHE A 250 11.21 3.85 -15.23
CA PHE A 250 10.96 5.20 -14.72
C PHE A 250 12.21 6.06 -14.64
N PHE A 251 13.35 5.49 -14.25
CA PHE A 251 14.58 6.26 -14.02
C PHE A 251 15.47 6.42 -15.26
N THR A 252 15.25 5.63 -16.32
CA THR A 252 16.08 5.68 -17.54
C THR A 252 15.28 6.11 -18.77
N HIS A 253 14.07 5.60 -18.96
CA HIS A 253 13.28 5.79 -20.19
C HIS A 253 11.79 6.01 -19.91
N PRO A 254 11.38 6.97 -19.05
CA PRO A 254 9.98 7.27 -18.86
C PRO A 254 9.36 7.71 -20.20
N GLU A 255 8.19 7.21 -20.54
CA GLU A 255 7.54 7.49 -21.82
C GLU A 255 6.68 8.74 -21.78
N ASN A 256 5.89 8.91 -20.71
CA ASN A 256 4.94 9.99 -20.60
C ASN A 256 5.60 11.33 -20.24
N GLU A 257 5.26 12.41 -20.96
CA GLU A 257 5.82 13.75 -20.74
C GLU A 257 5.53 14.31 -19.34
N ARG A 258 4.41 13.94 -18.73
CA ARG A 258 4.07 14.33 -17.35
C ARG A 258 4.98 13.64 -16.34
N THR A 259 5.27 12.35 -16.56
CA THR A 259 6.21 11.58 -15.74
C THR A 259 7.61 12.17 -15.85
N LYS A 260 8.10 12.46 -17.06
CA LYS A 260 9.41 13.09 -17.29
C LYS A 260 9.56 14.40 -16.54
N ARG A 261 8.54 15.29 -16.67
CA ARG A 261 8.53 16.58 -15.97
C ARG A 261 8.48 16.44 -14.45
N PHE A 262 7.79 15.43 -13.93
CA PHE A 262 7.72 15.18 -12.51
C PHE A 262 9.07 14.68 -11.99
N LEU A 263 9.65 13.67 -12.63
CA LEU A 263 10.93 13.10 -12.23
C LEU A 263 12.08 14.11 -12.34
N SER A 264 12.11 14.93 -13.38
CA SER A 264 13.15 15.97 -13.52
C SER A 264 13.15 17.02 -12.41
N LYS A 265 12.01 17.24 -11.72
CA LYS A 265 11.93 18.18 -10.59
C LYS A 265 12.35 17.58 -9.24
N ILE A 266 12.36 16.26 -9.14
CA ILE A 266 12.64 15.56 -7.86
C ILE A 266 14.05 15.00 -7.86
N LEU A 267 14.61 14.68 -9.03
CA LEU A 267 15.95 14.09 -9.15
C LEU A 267 17.06 15.14 -9.20
N HIS A 268 16.71 16.43 -9.26
CA HIS A 268 17.61 17.58 -9.15
C HIS A 268 17.31 18.38 -7.89
#